data_3b0c53665c9043fa1f6ffa6c0a9e9521
#
_entry.id   3b0c53665c9043fa1f6ffa6c0a9e9521
#
_cell.length_a   1.000
_cell.length_b   1.000
_cell.length_c   1.000
_cell.angle_alpha   90.00
_cell.angle_beta   90.00
_cell.angle_gamma   90.00
#
_symmetry.space_group_name_H-M   'P 1'
#
loop_
_entity.id
_entity.type
_entity.pdbx_description
1 polymer ?
#
loop_
_entity_poly.entity_id
_entity_poly.type
_entity_poly.pdbx_seq_one_letter_code
_entity_poly.pdbx_strand_id
1 'polypeptide(L)'
;MACGPDVIFIGGWLAGSYDALSQIAPVVYLATDSDLGVVESVRQNTRAIASLFGLEDTAGELMTGFDSRVAALASFSEGRTAIVWAWLPAAASMCWATTAAAPSSAG
;
A
#
# COMPACT_ATOMS: atom_id res chain seq x y z
N MET A 1 -10.93 0.65 -26.29
CA MET A 1 -10.81 -0.35 -25.22
C MET A 1 -12.05 -1.19 -25.14
N ALA A 2 -11.90 -2.52 -25.22
CA ALA A 2 -13.03 -3.44 -25.30
C ALA A 2 -13.67 -3.82 -23.96
N CYS A 3 -13.13 -3.39 -22.80
CA CYS A 3 -13.63 -3.86 -21.50
C CYS A 3 -14.74 -3.02 -20.89
N GLY A 4 -14.92 -1.77 -21.32
CA GLY A 4 -15.97 -0.88 -20.78
C GLY A 4 -15.99 -0.78 -19.26
N PRO A 5 -14.93 -0.30 -18.60
CA PRO A 5 -14.85 -0.28 -17.15
C PRO A 5 -15.79 0.76 -16.54
N ASP A 6 -16.38 0.45 -15.39
CA ASP A 6 -17.19 1.39 -14.61
C ASP A 6 -16.35 2.30 -13.73
N VAL A 7 -15.17 1.82 -13.31
CA VAL A 7 -14.20 2.55 -12.51
C VAL A 7 -12.79 2.05 -12.82
N ILE A 8 -11.81 2.94 -12.76
CA ILE A 8 -10.40 2.62 -13.00
C ILE A 8 -9.62 2.96 -11.73
N PHE A 9 -8.91 1.99 -11.19
CA PHE A 9 -7.99 2.19 -10.07
C PHE A 9 -6.56 2.30 -10.58
N ILE A 10 -5.85 3.35 -10.18
CA ILE A 10 -4.45 3.56 -10.55
C ILE A 10 -3.57 3.80 -9.33
N GLY A 11 -2.30 3.43 -9.44
CA GLY A 11 -1.28 3.70 -8.43
C GLY A 11 -0.29 4.78 -8.89
N GLY A 12 0.73 5.01 -8.06
CA GLY A 12 1.68 6.11 -8.23
C GLY A 12 2.37 6.18 -9.60
N TRP A 13 2.68 5.04 -10.21
CA TRP A 13 3.35 4.98 -11.51
C TRP A 13 2.48 5.47 -12.68
N LEU A 14 1.18 5.45 -12.52
CA LEU A 14 0.20 5.84 -13.55
C LEU A 14 -0.39 7.23 -13.32
N ALA A 15 0.14 8.00 -12.38
CA ALA A 15 -0.36 9.35 -12.09
C ALA A 15 -0.35 10.25 -13.33
N GLY A 16 0.66 10.14 -14.19
CA GLY A 16 0.73 10.88 -15.44
C GLY A 16 -0.31 10.51 -16.49
N SER A 17 -0.96 9.35 -16.33
CA SER A 17 -2.02 8.87 -17.23
C SER A 17 -3.43 9.18 -16.72
N TYR A 18 -3.56 9.87 -15.60
CA TYR A 18 -4.82 10.15 -14.95
C TYR A 18 -5.82 10.84 -15.91
N ASP A 19 -5.38 11.90 -16.58
CA ASP A 19 -6.24 12.68 -17.47
C ASP A 19 -6.76 11.86 -18.66
N ALA A 20 -5.89 11.05 -19.25
CA ALA A 20 -6.27 10.18 -20.36
C ALA A 20 -7.25 9.09 -19.94
N LEU A 21 -7.02 8.48 -18.77
CA LEU A 21 -7.88 7.42 -18.23
C LEU A 21 -9.23 7.98 -17.75
N SER A 22 -9.26 9.17 -17.22
CA SER A 22 -10.50 9.82 -16.75
C SER A 22 -11.49 10.14 -17.87
N GLN A 23 -11.03 10.19 -19.12
CA GLN A 23 -11.89 10.31 -20.29
C GLN A 23 -12.64 9.02 -20.62
N ILE A 24 -12.17 7.89 -20.13
CA ILE A 24 -12.76 6.56 -20.36
C ILE A 24 -13.77 6.22 -19.27
N ALA A 25 -13.39 6.38 -18.01
CA ALA A 25 -14.20 6.08 -16.84
C ALA A 25 -13.71 6.86 -15.63
N PRO A 26 -14.50 6.98 -14.55
CA PRO A 26 -14.03 7.57 -13.30
C PRO A 26 -12.75 6.88 -12.80
N VAL A 27 -11.76 7.67 -12.43
CA VAL A 27 -10.46 7.18 -11.99
C VAL A 27 -10.30 7.43 -10.49
N VAL A 28 -9.92 6.40 -9.76
CA VAL A 28 -9.57 6.48 -8.34
C VAL A 28 -8.07 6.26 -8.19
N TYR A 29 -7.40 7.25 -7.65
CA TYR A 29 -5.97 7.19 -7.39
C TYR A 29 -5.71 6.60 -6.00
N LEU A 30 -5.06 5.45 -5.96
CA LEU A 30 -4.68 4.76 -4.74
C LEU A 30 -3.16 4.73 -4.65
N ALA A 31 -2.60 5.53 -3.79
CA ALA A 31 -1.16 5.60 -3.59
C ALA A 31 -0.77 5.25 -2.17
N THR A 32 0.49 4.86 -2.02
CA THR A 32 1.13 4.80 -0.73
C THR A 32 1.74 6.16 -0.43
N ASP A 33 1.28 6.79 0.62
CA ASP A 33 1.81 8.06 1.08
C ASP A 33 3.00 7.81 2.00
N SER A 34 4.15 8.37 1.64
CA SER A 34 5.38 8.20 2.42
C SER A 34 5.31 8.87 3.80
N ASP A 35 4.54 9.94 3.93
CA ASP A 35 4.40 10.67 5.18
C ASP A 35 3.50 9.94 6.17
N LEU A 36 2.47 9.28 5.65
CA LEU A 36 1.53 8.48 6.46
C LEU A 36 2.06 7.08 6.76
N GLY A 37 2.97 6.58 5.94
CA GLY A 37 3.45 5.20 6.01
C GLY A 37 2.54 4.20 5.30
N VAL A 38 3.07 2.99 5.09
CA VAL A 38 2.40 1.94 4.31
C VAL A 38 1.10 1.47 4.98
N VAL A 39 1.13 1.25 6.29
CA VAL A 39 -0.03 0.70 7.03
C VAL A 39 -1.23 1.65 6.96
N GLU A 40 -1.01 2.93 7.21
CA GLU A 40 -2.10 3.92 7.16
C GLU A 40 -2.58 4.16 5.74
N SER A 41 -1.67 4.15 4.76
CA SER A 41 -2.04 4.23 3.34
C SER A 41 -2.94 3.07 2.92
N VAL A 42 -2.62 1.85 3.31
CA VAL A 42 -3.45 0.66 3.06
C VAL A 42 -4.82 0.83 3.71
N ARG A 43 -4.87 1.33 4.94
CA ARG A 43 -6.13 1.57 5.67
C ARG A 43 -7.03 2.57 4.93
N GLN A 44 -6.47 3.70 4.51
CA GLN A 44 -7.21 4.72 3.78
C GLN A 44 -7.69 4.21 2.42
N ASN A 45 -6.84 3.52 1.68
CA ASN A 45 -7.18 2.96 0.38
C ASN A 45 -8.28 1.89 0.50
N THR A 46 -8.22 1.05 1.52
CA THR A 46 -9.24 0.03 1.79
C THR A 46 -10.59 0.68 2.10
N ARG A 47 -10.60 1.75 2.89
CA ARG A 47 -11.84 2.51 3.18
C ARG A 47 -12.42 3.16 1.93
N ALA A 48 -11.56 3.75 1.10
CA ALA A 48 -12.00 4.37 -0.15
C ALA A 48 -12.65 3.34 -1.09
N ILE A 49 -12.04 2.18 -1.26
CA ILE A 49 -12.60 1.10 -2.08
C ILE A 49 -13.92 0.59 -1.47
N ALA A 50 -13.96 0.37 -0.17
CA ALA A 50 -15.15 -0.12 0.52
C ALA A 50 -16.34 0.85 0.38
N SER A 51 -16.10 2.15 0.47
CA SER A 51 -17.16 3.15 0.32
C SER A 51 -17.76 3.18 -1.08
N LEU A 52 -16.96 2.86 -2.11
CA LEU A 52 -17.45 2.77 -3.49
C LEU A 52 -18.40 1.58 -3.71
N PHE A 53 -18.19 0.49 -2.98
CA PHE A 53 -18.95 -0.76 -3.15
C PHE A 53 -19.94 -1.04 -2.00
N GLY A 54 -20.06 -0.12 -1.02
CA GLY A 54 -20.93 -0.31 0.11
C GLY A 54 -20.53 -1.45 1.05
N LEU A 55 -19.22 -1.68 1.20
CA LEU A 55 -18.65 -2.80 1.97
C LEU A 55 -17.87 -2.31 3.20
N GLU A 56 -18.28 -1.21 3.80
CA GLU A 56 -17.57 -0.59 4.93
C GLU A 56 -17.45 -1.53 6.14
N ASP A 57 -18.51 -2.31 6.43
CA ASP A 57 -18.48 -3.26 7.55
C ASP A 57 -17.47 -4.38 7.31
N THR A 58 -17.45 -4.94 6.10
CA THR A 58 -16.46 -5.95 5.70
C THR A 58 -15.04 -5.41 5.76
N ALA A 59 -14.84 -4.18 5.29
CA ALA A 59 -13.54 -3.51 5.38
C ALA A 59 -13.10 -3.31 6.83
N GLY A 60 -14.02 -2.95 7.72
CA GLY A 60 -13.76 -2.82 9.16
C GLY A 60 -13.24 -4.11 9.78
N GLU A 61 -13.89 -5.23 9.47
CA GLU A 61 -13.48 -6.56 9.95
C GLU A 61 -12.11 -6.96 9.42
N LEU A 62 -11.88 -6.76 8.11
CA LEU A 62 -10.59 -7.05 7.49
C LEU A 62 -9.47 -6.19 8.08
N MET A 63 -9.73 -4.92 8.33
CA MET A 63 -8.74 -4.01 8.92
C MET A 63 -8.42 -4.37 10.37
N THR A 64 -9.39 -4.84 11.13
CA THR A 64 -9.15 -5.35 12.50
C THR A 64 -8.20 -6.54 12.47
N GLY A 65 -8.42 -7.49 11.57
CA GLY A 65 -7.52 -8.62 11.37
C GLY A 65 -6.13 -8.20 10.89
N PHE A 66 -6.07 -7.24 10.00
CA PHE A 66 -4.82 -6.65 9.50
C PHE A 66 -4.02 -5.98 10.63
N ASP A 67 -4.66 -5.15 11.44
CA ASP A 67 -4.02 -4.46 12.56
C ASP A 67 -3.45 -5.45 13.57
N SER A 68 -4.18 -6.52 13.86
CA SER A 68 -3.72 -7.60 14.74
C SER A 68 -2.45 -8.27 14.21
N ARG A 69 -2.41 -8.55 12.91
CA ARG A 69 -1.23 -9.15 12.25
C ARG A 69 -0.04 -8.20 12.21
N VAL A 70 -0.28 -6.93 11.95
CA VAL A 70 0.77 -5.89 11.97
C VAL A 70 1.37 -5.76 13.37
N ALA A 71 0.54 -5.75 14.41
CA ALA A 71 0.99 -5.71 15.79
C ALA A 71 1.84 -6.95 16.16
N ALA A 72 1.43 -8.13 15.70
CA ALA A 72 2.20 -9.36 15.90
C ALA A 72 3.56 -9.32 15.20
N LEU A 73 3.60 -8.82 13.97
CA LEU A 73 4.84 -8.65 13.22
C LEU A 73 5.76 -7.60 13.85
N ALA A 74 5.21 -6.50 14.34
CA ALA A 74 5.98 -5.46 15.03
C ALA A 74 6.64 -6.03 16.29
N SER A 75 5.92 -6.80 17.08
CA SER A 75 6.44 -7.50 18.27
C SER A 75 7.51 -8.51 17.88
N PHE A 76 7.30 -9.27 16.81
CA PHE A 76 8.28 -10.27 16.33
C PHE A 76 9.57 -9.61 15.80
N SER A 77 9.44 -8.47 15.12
CA SER A 77 10.58 -7.76 14.51
C SER A 77 11.36 -6.90 15.49
N GLU A 78 10.88 -6.73 16.70
CA GLU A 78 11.54 -5.93 17.72
C GLU A 78 12.95 -6.43 17.99
N GLY A 79 13.93 -5.54 17.89
CA GLY A 79 15.34 -5.88 18.05
C GLY A 79 15.98 -6.66 16.89
N ARG A 80 15.28 -6.86 15.80
CA ARG A 80 15.77 -7.56 14.60
C ARG A 80 16.09 -6.58 13.48
N THR A 81 17.08 -6.96 12.66
CA THR A 81 17.43 -6.23 11.42
C THR A 81 16.99 -7.05 10.22
N ALA A 82 16.58 -6.38 9.15
CA ALA A 82 16.19 -7.00 7.91
C ALA A 82 17.02 -6.47 6.74
N ILE A 83 17.38 -7.38 5.83
CA ILE A 83 18.04 -7.05 4.57
C ILE A 83 17.06 -7.38 3.44
N VAL A 84 16.75 -6.40 2.61
CA VAL A 84 15.89 -6.61 1.45
C VAL A 84 16.76 -6.76 0.21
N TRP A 85 16.62 -7.89 -0.49
CA TRP A 85 17.23 -8.15 -1.78
C TRP A 85 16.20 -8.00 -2.87
N ALA A 86 16.45 -7.14 -3.83
CA ALA A 86 15.64 -7.05 -5.04
C ALA A 86 16.48 -7.47 -6.24
N TRP A 87 16.01 -8.45 -7.00
CA TRP A 87 16.62 -8.87 -8.24
C TRP A 87 15.83 -8.37 -9.44
N LEU A 88 16.47 -7.54 -10.26
CA LEU A 88 15.87 -7.02 -11.49
C LEU A 88 16.49 -7.76 -12.67
N PRO A 89 15.71 -8.45 -13.49
CA PRO A 89 16.22 -9.37 -14.52
C PRO A 89 16.92 -8.70 -15.71
N ALA A 90 17.09 -7.40 -15.72
CA ALA A 90 17.66 -6.70 -16.88
C ALA A 90 18.94 -5.92 -16.61
N ALA A 91 19.87 -6.46 -15.83
CA ALA A 91 21.25 -5.95 -15.72
C ALA A 91 21.66 -5.15 -14.48
N ALA A 92 20.85 -5.03 -13.46
CA ALA A 92 21.34 -4.38 -12.24
C ALA A 92 20.77 -5.07 -10.99
N SER A 93 21.61 -5.80 -10.29
CA SER A 93 21.33 -6.21 -8.93
C SER A 93 21.50 -5.00 -8.01
N MET A 94 20.43 -4.46 -7.46
CA MET A 94 20.50 -3.44 -6.42
C MET A 94 20.32 -4.10 -5.07
N CYS A 95 21.36 -4.04 -4.24
CA CYS A 95 21.28 -4.43 -2.85
C CYS A 95 20.82 -3.22 -2.02
N TRP A 96 19.65 -3.34 -1.40
CA TRP A 96 19.14 -2.34 -0.47
C TRP A 96 19.30 -2.87 0.95
N ALA A 97 20.27 -2.34 1.66
CA ALA A 97 20.37 -2.58 3.09
C ALA A 97 19.55 -1.50 3.79
N THR A 98 18.38 -1.86 4.25
CA THR A 98 17.64 -1.01 5.16
C THR A 98 17.93 -1.48 6.57
N THR A 99 18.79 -0.79 7.25
CA THR A 99 18.92 -0.96 8.69
C THR A 99 17.72 -0.26 9.31
N ALA A 100 16.66 -1.00 9.55
CA ALA A 100 15.62 -0.52 10.43
C ALA A 100 16.22 -0.50 11.83
N ALA A 101 16.77 0.64 12.23
CA ALA A 101 17.06 0.87 13.62
C ALA A 101 15.72 0.78 14.35
N ALA A 102 15.59 -0.21 15.21
CA ALA A 102 14.48 -0.21 16.14
C ALA A 102 14.46 1.16 16.84
N PRO A 103 13.28 1.81 16.94
CA PRO A 103 13.21 3.01 17.72
C PRO A 103 13.73 2.68 19.10
N SER A 104 14.81 3.32 19.50
CA SER A 104 15.28 3.19 20.85
C SER A 104 14.12 3.59 21.74
N SER A 105 13.55 2.64 22.45
CA SER A 105 12.62 2.96 23.50
C SER A 105 13.41 3.78 24.52
N ALA A 106 13.28 5.09 24.43
CA ALA A 106 13.66 5.94 25.54
C ALA A 106 12.75 5.57 26.68
N GLY A 107 13.24 4.68 27.52
CA GLY A 107 12.58 4.38 28.78
C GLY A 107 12.60 5.60 29.68
#